data_b4daccb6a0f6cf2b62f3a3a38482f59d
#
_entry.id   b4daccb6a0f6cf2b62f3a3a38482f59d
#
_cell.length_a   1.000
_cell.length_b   1.000
_cell.length_c   1.000
_cell.angle_alpha   90.00
_cell.angle_beta   90.00
_cell.angle_gamma   90.00
#
_symmetry.space_group_name_H-M   'P 1'
#
loop_
_entity.id
_entity.type
_entity.pdbx_description
1 polymer ?
#
loop_
_entity_poly.entity_id
_entity_poly.type
_entity_poly.pdbx_seq_one_letter_code
_entity_poly.pdbx_strand_id
1 'polypeptide(L)'
;MNQTAREFARLRRIIERELPGAAPFLPGASEQELDRLATETGLVLPAELRDLLRVSAGQDDPDQLNGPLNFHHFLTVDEIIEMHRMLTDVVGDLAEPVEQPACLRWTVWSESWLPFLAFQGDCYFLDLAPGELGTVGQVVSRPNVPDLGEPIAPSLAAFLARAADLVEAGRVKVEESTLVLLDLH
;
A
#
# COMPACT_ATOMS: atom_id res chain seq x y z
N MET A 1 -18.46 -8.49 -7.42
CA MET A 1 -17.45 -7.72 -6.67
C MET A 1 -16.68 -8.72 -5.83
N ASN A 2 -15.38 -8.84 -6.04
CA ASN A 2 -14.51 -9.74 -5.28
C ASN A 2 -14.23 -9.20 -3.87
N GLN A 3 -13.46 -9.96 -3.08
CA GLN A 3 -13.21 -9.62 -1.68
C GLN A 3 -12.47 -8.28 -1.54
N THR A 4 -11.38 -8.07 -2.27
CA THR A 4 -10.58 -6.83 -2.19
C THR A 4 -11.42 -5.59 -2.51
N ALA A 5 -12.15 -5.61 -3.61
CA ALA A 5 -13.03 -4.49 -3.99
C ALA A 5 -14.12 -4.21 -2.95
N ARG A 6 -14.62 -5.25 -2.28
CA ARG A 6 -15.63 -5.11 -1.21
C ARG A 6 -15.03 -4.48 0.04
N GLU A 7 -13.87 -4.98 0.50
CA GLU A 7 -13.20 -4.45 1.70
C GLU A 7 -12.67 -3.04 1.46
N PHE A 8 -12.15 -2.75 0.27
CA PHE A 8 -11.77 -1.38 -0.09
C PHE A 8 -12.98 -0.43 -0.09
N ALA A 9 -14.10 -0.80 -0.71
CA ALA A 9 -15.32 0.02 -0.71
C ALA A 9 -15.90 0.21 0.71
N ARG A 10 -15.69 -0.76 1.61
CA ARG A 10 -16.04 -0.63 3.03
C ARG A 10 -15.14 0.39 3.72
N LEU A 11 -13.81 0.24 3.60
CA LEU A 11 -12.82 1.14 4.19
C LEU A 11 -12.98 2.57 3.66
N ARG A 12 -13.16 2.74 2.34
CA ARG A 12 -13.41 4.04 1.72
C ARG A 12 -14.60 4.77 2.35
N ARG A 13 -15.75 4.08 2.53
CA ARG A 13 -16.93 4.67 3.17
C ARG A 13 -16.65 5.09 4.62
N ILE A 14 -15.83 4.33 5.34
CA ILE A 14 -15.39 4.68 6.69
C ILE A 14 -14.55 5.95 6.65
N ILE A 15 -13.54 6.02 5.78
CA ILE A 15 -12.67 7.19 5.60
C ILE A 15 -13.51 8.44 5.26
N GLU A 16 -14.38 8.35 4.27
CA GLU A 16 -15.25 9.46 3.84
C GLU A 16 -16.19 9.95 4.95
N ARG A 17 -16.61 9.06 5.85
CA ARG A 17 -17.45 9.40 7.00
C ARG A 17 -16.66 10.03 8.14
N GLU A 18 -15.52 9.45 8.51
CA GLU A 18 -14.72 9.88 9.66
C GLU A 18 -13.84 11.10 9.33
N LEU A 19 -13.45 11.25 8.07
CA LEU A 19 -12.55 12.29 7.59
C LEU A 19 -13.19 13.06 6.41
N PRO A 20 -14.20 13.88 6.63
CA PRO A 20 -14.91 14.58 5.53
C PRO A 20 -14.04 15.59 4.76
N GLY A 21 -12.84 15.90 5.27
CA GLY A 21 -11.84 16.77 4.62
C GLY A 21 -10.67 16.01 3.96
N ALA A 22 -10.68 14.67 3.96
CA ALA A 22 -9.64 13.89 3.30
C ALA A 22 -9.66 14.10 1.77
N ALA A 23 -8.49 13.93 1.15
CA ALA A 23 -8.37 13.97 -0.30
C ALA A 23 -9.32 12.96 -0.98
N PRO A 24 -10.04 13.37 -2.03
CA PRO A 24 -11.05 12.52 -2.65
C PRO A 24 -10.41 11.33 -3.36
N PHE A 25 -11.10 10.19 -3.31
CA PHE A 25 -10.72 9.03 -4.09
C PHE A 25 -11.07 9.23 -5.58
N LEU A 26 -10.10 8.97 -6.44
CA LEU A 26 -10.28 9.03 -7.88
C LEU A 26 -11.21 7.91 -8.40
N PRO A 27 -11.82 8.08 -9.57
CA PRO A 27 -12.47 6.97 -10.28
C PRO A 27 -11.54 5.79 -10.49
N GLY A 28 -12.08 4.62 -10.79
CA GLY A 28 -11.27 3.43 -11.04
C GLY A 28 -10.39 3.57 -12.29
N ALA A 29 -9.20 2.95 -12.23
CA ALA A 29 -8.27 2.90 -13.35
C ALA A 29 -8.85 2.10 -14.52
N SER A 30 -8.56 2.55 -15.73
CA SER A 30 -8.84 1.83 -16.98
C SER A 30 -7.91 0.62 -17.14
N GLU A 31 -8.30 -0.35 -17.98
CA GLU A 31 -7.42 -1.48 -18.29
C GLU A 31 -6.12 -1.02 -18.95
N GLN A 32 -6.15 0.07 -19.73
CA GLN A 32 -4.95 0.65 -20.34
C GLN A 32 -3.95 1.16 -19.29
N GLU A 33 -4.44 1.80 -18.22
CA GLU A 33 -3.60 2.24 -17.11
C GLU A 33 -3.03 1.06 -16.31
N LEU A 34 -3.81 0.00 -16.11
CA LEU A 34 -3.34 -1.22 -15.45
C LEU A 34 -2.29 -1.96 -16.29
N ASP A 35 -2.46 -2.00 -17.60
CA ASP A 35 -1.47 -2.61 -18.51
C ASP A 35 -0.19 -1.77 -18.59
N ARG A 36 -0.31 -0.43 -18.55
CA ARG A 36 0.84 0.47 -18.43
C ARG A 36 1.59 0.23 -17.13
N LEU A 37 0.90 0.15 -15.99
CA LEU A 37 1.52 -0.15 -14.70
C LEU A 37 2.32 -1.47 -14.74
N ALA A 38 1.74 -2.53 -15.29
CA ALA A 38 2.43 -3.81 -15.45
C ALA A 38 3.67 -3.70 -16.34
N THR A 39 3.56 -2.94 -17.44
CA THR A 39 4.66 -2.76 -18.41
C THR A 39 5.81 -1.95 -17.81
N GLU A 40 5.50 -0.83 -17.17
CA GLU A 40 6.51 0.11 -16.62
C GLU A 40 7.24 -0.45 -15.39
N THR A 41 6.56 -1.26 -14.59
CA THR A 41 7.19 -1.95 -13.45
C THR A 41 7.83 -3.28 -13.81
N GLY A 42 7.50 -3.86 -14.98
CA GLY A 42 7.94 -5.20 -15.37
C GLY A 42 7.30 -6.33 -14.55
N LEU A 43 6.29 -6.04 -13.74
CA LEU A 43 5.67 -6.98 -12.82
C LEU A 43 4.31 -7.49 -13.31
N VAL A 44 4.00 -8.73 -12.97
CA VAL A 44 2.62 -9.26 -13.12
C VAL A 44 1.80 -8.71 -11.96
N LEU A 45 0.86 -7.81 -12.26
CA LEU A 45 0.02 -7.21 -11.23
C LEU A 45 -0.84 -8.27 -10.53
N PRO A 46 -0.80 -8.35 -9.19
CA PRO A 46 -1.69 -9.20 -8.42
C PRO A 46 -3.16 -8.89 -8.72
N ALA A 47 -4.00 -9.92 -8.77
CA ALA A 47 -5.44 -9.75 -8.98
C ALA A 47 -6.05 -8.79 -7.95
N GLU A 48 -5.62 -8.87 -6.69
CA GLU A 48 -6.11 -8.00 -5.61
C GLU A 48 -5.79 -6.52 -5.86
N LEU A 49 -4.60 -6.19 -6.38
CA LEU A 49 -4.26 -4.80 -6.71
C LEU A 49 -5.06 -4.31 -7.92
N ARG A 50 -5.20 -5.14 -8.97
CA ARG A 50 -6.07 -4.80 -10.11
C ARG A 50 -7.49 -4.49 -9.65
N ASP A 51 -8.01 -5.28 -8.73
CA ASP A 51 -9.37 -5.13 -8.21
C ASP A 51 -9.54 -3.88 -7.36
N LEU A 52 -8.54 -3.50 -6.56
CA LEU A 52 -8.52 -2.23 -5.83
C LEU A 52 -8.50 -1.06 -6.82
N LEU A 53 -7.53 -1.06 -7.75
CA LEU A 53 -7.35 0.03 -8.71
C LEU A 53 -8.55 0.21 -9.65
N ARG A 54 -9.29 -0.87 -9.98
CA ARG A 54 -10.55 -0.77 -10.73
C ARG A 54 -11.67 -0.08 -9.94
N VAL A 55 -11.61 -0.08 -8.62
CA VAL A 55 -12.58 0.65 -7.78
C VAL A 55 -12.14 2.09 -7.59
N SER A 56 -10.84 2.32 -7.42
CA SER A 56 -10.26 3.67 -7.32
C SER A 56 -8.80 3.64 -7.77
N ALA A 57 -8.44 4.57 -8.63
CA ALA A 57 -7.07 4.78 -9.10
C ALA A 57 -6.22 5.60 -8.13
N GLY A 58 -6.47 5.52 -6.83
CA GLY A 58 -5.76 6.27 -5.80
C GLY A 58 -6.54 7.48 -5.29
N GLN A 59 -5.84 8.46 -4.74
CA GLN A 59 -6.40 9.71 -4.22
C GLN A 59 -5.89 10.92 -4.98
N ASP A 60 -6.73 11.94 -5.11
CA ASP A 60 -6.34 13.25 -5.65
C ASP A 60 -5.76 14.10 -4.50
N ASP A 61 -4.48 13.87 -4.21
CA ASP A 61 -3.74 14.56 -3.15
C ASP A 61 -2.48 15.22 -3.73
N PRO A 62 -2.63 16.38 -4.43
CA PRO A 62 -1.51 17.03 -5.11
C PRO A 62 -0.43 17.54 -4.13
N ASP A 63 -0.79 17.79 -2.88
CA ASP A 63 0.12 18.29 -1.86
C ASP A 63 0.81 17.16 -1.07
N GLN A 64 0.34 15.91 -1.23
CA GLN A 64 0.84 14.71 -0.54
C GLN A 64 1.06 14.94 0.97
N LEU A 65 0.12 15.65 1.60
CA LEU A 65 0.25 16.03 3.00
C LEU A 65 0.00 14.81 3.90
N ASN A 66 -1.19 14.69 4.45
CA ASN A 66 -1.54 13.59 5.34
C ASN A 66 -2.62 12.74 4.69
N GLY A 67 -2.26 11.53 4.28
CA GLY A 67 -3.23 10.57 3.77
C GLY A 67 -4.16 10.03 4.88
N PRO A 68 -5.27 9.41 4.52
CA PRO A 68 -6.33 9.06 5.46
C PRO A 68 -6.01 7.88 6.37
N LEU A 69 -4.94 7.12 6.13
CA LEU A 69 -4.64 5.88 6.84
C LEU A 69 -3.20 5.87 7.36
N ASN A 70 -3.01 6.07 8.67
CA ASN A 70 -1.68 6.20 9.29
C ASN A 70 -0.81 7.23 8.56
N PHE A 71 -1.39 8.36 8.18
CA PHE A 71 -0.79 9.43 7.37
C PHE A 71 -0.54 9.07 5.90
N HIS A 72 -0.66 7.80 5.48
CA HIS A 72 -0.43 7.35 4.11
C HIS A 72 -1.64 7.63 3.21
N HIS A 73 -1.38 8.08 2.00
CA HIS A 73 -2.38 8.21 0.93
C HIS A 73 -2.32 7.00 -0.03
N PHE A 74 -3.45 6.70 -0.63
CA PHE A 74 -3.54 5.66 -1.67
C PHE A 74 -2.93 6.19 -2.96
N LEU A 75 -1.87 5.53 -3.42
CA LEU A 75 -1.11 5.95 -4.60
C LEU A 75 -1.93 5.81 -5.88
N THR A 76 -1.79 6.80 -6.76
CA THR A 76 -2.24 6.72 -8.14
C THR A 76 -1.38 5.77 -8.96
N VAL A 77 -1.86 5.37 -10.14
CA VAL A 77 -1.07 4.53 -11.07
C VAL A 77 0.27 5.19 -11.43
N ASP A 78 0.28 6.51 -11.64
CA ASP A 78 1.50 7.25 -11.94
C ASP A 78 2.47 7.27 -10.76
N GLU A 79 1.98 7.52 -9.56
CA GLU A 79 2.78 7.51 -8.33
C GLU A 79 3.36 6.12 -8.02
N ILE A 80 2.60 5.04 -8.26
CA ILE A 80 3.11 3.67 -8.10
C ILE A 80 4.31 3.44 -9.04
N ILE A 81 4.18 3.81 -10.32
CA ILE A 81 5.24 3.66 -11.31
C ILE A 81 6.47 4.48 -10.93
N GLU A 82 6.27 5.76 -10.59
CA GLU A 82 7.35 6.68 -10.24
C GLU A 82 8.09 6.23 -8.98
N MET A 83 7.35 5.87 -7.94
CA MET A 83 7.94 5.40 -6.67
C MET A 83 8.69 4.08 -6.85
N HIS A 84 8.12 3.11 -7.59
CA HIS A 84 8.79 1.85 -7.89
C HIS A 84 10.12 2.09 -8.63
N ARG A 85 10.11 2.96 -9.64
CA ARG A 85 11.31 3.34 -10.39
C ARG A 85 12.35 4.02 -9.50
N MET A 86 11.92 5.04 -8.75
CA MET A 86 12.80 5.79 -7.85
C MET A 86 13.48 4.86 -6.82
N LEU A 87 12.72 3.98 -6.20
CA LEU A 87 13.26 3.05 -5.20
C LEU A 87 14.20 2.01 -5.84
N THR A 88 13.90 1.55 -7.05
CA THR A 88 14.79 0.64 -7.80
C THR A 88 16.12 1.32 -8.13
N ASP A 89 16.07 2.57 -8.62
CA ASP A 89 17.28 3.30 -9.04
C ASP A 89 18.15 3.73 -7.84
N VAL A 90 17.52 4.14 -6.72
CA VAL A 90 18.26 4.72 -5.59
C VAL A 90 18.63 3.69 -4.54
N VAL A 91 17.74 2.76 -4.21
CA VAL A 91 17.92 1.82 -3.09
C VAL A 91 18.50 0.51 -3.56
N GLY A 92 18.21 0.10 -4.80
CA GLY A 92 18.74 -1.15 -5.37
C GLY A 92 20.27 -1.23 -5.32
N ASP A 93 20.96 -0.11 -5.52
CA ASP A 93 22.43 -0.01 -5.49
C ASP A 93 23.02 0.12 -4.07
N LEU A 94 22.19 0.42 -3.07
CA LEU A 94 22.62 0.70 -1.70
C LEU A 94 22.36 -0.46 -0.71
N ALA A 95 21.65 -1.49 -1.16
CA ALA A 95 21.19 -2.57 -0.29
C ALA A 95 22.33 -3.52 0.08
N GLU A 96 22.89 -3.39 1.29
CA GLU A 96 23.70 -4.42 1.88
C GLU A 96 22.82 -5.56 2.44
N PRO A 97 23.27 -6.83 2.35
CA PRO A 97 22.55 -7.95 2.96
C PRO A 97 22.44 -7.78 4.46
N VAL A 98 21.22 -7.68 4.99
CA VAL A 98 20.95 -7.64 6.43
C VAL A 98 20.25 -8.94 6.83
N GLU A 99 20.41 -9.38 8.08
CA GLU A 99 19.69 -10.54 8.60
C GLU A 99 18.17 -10.28 8.55
N GLN A 100 17.43 -11.22 7.95
CA GLN A 100 16.04 -11.02 7.57
C GLN A 100 15.13 -12.04 8.25
N PRO A 101 13.86 -11.65 8.58
CA PRO A 101 12.83 -12.64 8.86
C PRO A 101 12.64 -13.58 7.67
N ALA A 102 12.45 -14.87 7.93
CA ALA A 102 12.31 -15.88 6.87
C ALA A 102 11.09 -15.66 5.95
N CYS A 103 10.17 -14.79 6.33
CA CYS A 103 9.02 -14.38 5.51
C CYS A 103 9.35 -13.27 4.49
N LEU A 104 10.51 -12.61 4.60
CA LEU A 104 10.98 -11.60 3.65
C LEU A 104 12.22 -12.10 2.93
N ARG A 105 12.32 -11.80 1.64
CA ARG A 105 13.51 -12.12 0.84
C ARG A 105 14.51 -10.96 0.85
N TRP A 106 14.00 -9.72 0.93
CA TRP A 106 14.77 -8.48 0.96
C TRP A 106 14.25 -7.58 2.07
N THR A 107 15.12 -6.81 2.70
CA THR A 107 14.77 -5.98 3.85
C THR A 107 14.73 -4.50 3.54
N VAL A 108 15.60 -4.03 2.65
CA VAL A 108 15.68 -2.60 2.32
C VAL A 108 14.79 -2.29 1.12
N TRP A 109 14.93 -3.03 0.05
CA TRP A 109 14.13 -2.90 -1.17
C TRP A 109 14.17 -4.19 -1.99
N SER A 110 13.11 -4.41 -2.75
CA SER A 110 13.05 -5.45 -3.79
C SER A 110 12.27 -4.91 -4.99
N GLU A 111 12.79 -5.12 -6.19
CA GLU A 111 12.07 -4.83 -7.44
C GLU A 111 10.73 -5.57 -7.55
N SER A 112 10.54 -6.63 -6.74
CA SER A 112 9.29 -7.37 -6.64
C SER A 112 8.29 -6.76 -5.65
N TRP A 113 8.60 -5.63 -5.03
CA TRP A 113 7.71 -4.92 -4.13
C TRP A 113 6.95 -3.83 -4.87
N LEU A 114 5.62 -3.85 -4.77
CA LEU A 114 4.75 -2.92 -5.46
C LEU A 114 4.08 -1.98 -4.46
N PRO A 115 4.45 -0.69 -4.41
CA PRO A 115 3.87 0.25 -3.45
C PRO A 115 2.39 0.51 -3.76
N PHE A 116 1.57 0.74 -2.73
CA PHE A 116 0.16 1.13 -2.90
C PHE A 116 -0.32 2.20 -1.91
N LEU A 117 0.43 2.42 -0.84
CA LEU A 117 0.24 3.51 0.12
C LEU A 117 1.59 4.14 0.43
N ALA A 118 1.63 5.48 0.57
CA ALA A 118 2.87 6.18 0.90
C ALA A 118 2.64 7.43 1.76
N PHE A 119 3.69 7.77 2.54
CA PHE A 119 3.80 9.01 3.30
C PHE A 119 5.26 9.35 3.55
N GLN A 120 5.75 10.47 3.00
CA GLN A 120 7.10 11.00 3.24
C GLN A 120 8.25 9.98 3.14
N GLY A 121 8.11 9.00 2.25
CA GLY A 121 9.08 7.92 2.05
C GLY A 121 8.77 6.63 2.82
N ASP A 122 7.86 6.65 3.79
CA ASP A 122 7.29 5.45 4.36
C ASP A 122 6.27 4.85 3.38
N CYS A 123 6.28 3.53 3.23
CA CYS A 123 5.42 2.87 2.25
C CYS A 123 4.86 1.55 2.77
N TYR A 124 3.68 1.20 2.23
CA TYR A 124 3.16 -0.16 2.27
C TYR A 124 3.26 -0.77 0.88
N PHE A 125 3.81 -1.97 0.81
CA PHE A 125 4.06 -2.70 -0.44
C PHE A 125 3.32 -4.02 -0.48
N LEU A 126 3.04 -4.49 -1.69
CA LEU A 126 2.74 -5.89 -1.96
C LEU A 126 4.05 -6.60 -2.32
N ASP A 127 4.40 -7.61 -1.56
CA ASP A 127 5.59 -8.42 -1.79
C ASP A 127 5.24 -9.58 -2.75
N LEU A 128 5.78 -9.52 -3.98
CA LEU A 128 5.51 -10.52 -5.03
C LEU A 128 6.55 -11.63 -5.09
N ALA A 129 7.63 -11.53 -4.32
CA ALA A 129 8.66 -12.57 -4.21
C ALA A 129 9.15 -12.73 -2.76
N PRO A 130 8.26 -13.14 -1.85
CA PRO A 130 8.58 -13.27 -0.43
C PRO A 130 9.64 -14.33 -0.15
N GLY A 131 10.12 -14.37 1.10
CA GLY A 131 10.94 -15.44 1.62
C GLY A 131 10.17 -16.76 1.78
N GLU A 132 10.88 -17.81 2.23
CA GLU A 132 10.32 -19.18 2.31
C GLU A 132 9.06 -19.31 3.18
N LEU A 133 8.96 -18.51 4.26
CA LEU A 133 7.81 -18.50 5.16
C LEU A 133 6.80 -17.38 4.85
N GLY A 134 7.03 -16.60 3.76
CA GLY A 134 6.14 -15.53 3.33
C GLY A 134 5.04 -16.00 2.38
N THR A 135 4.11 -15.12 2.11
CA THR A 135 3.01 -15.35 1.17
C THR A 135 3.09 -14.34 0.03
N VAL A 136 3.00 -14.81 -1.22
CA VAL A 136 2.98 -13.92 -2.39
C VAL A 136 1.78 -12.97 -2.30
N GLY A 137 2.05 -11.66 -2.41
CA GLY A 137 1.05 -10.61 -2.22
C GLY A 137 0.82 -10.20 -0.76
N GLN A 138 1.65 -10.69 0.17
CA GLN A 138 1.65 -10.17 1.53
C GLN A 138 1.92 -8.66 1.54
N VAL A 139 1.31 -7.97 2.51
CA VAL A 139 1.54 -6.55 2.70
C VAL A 139 2.71 -6.34 3.66
N VAL A 140 3.69 -5.57 3.21
CA VAL A 140 4.88 -5.21 3.99
C VAL A 140 4.85 -3.72 4.29
N SER A 141 5.07 -3.35 5.54
CA SER A 141 5.34 -1.98 5.96
C SER A 141 6.84 -1.72 5.92
N ARG A 142 7.26 -0.62 5.32
CA ARG A 142 8.65 -0.17 5.31
C ARG A 142 8.73 1.29 5.67
N PRO A 143 9.25 1.63 6.85
CA PRO A 143 9.55 3.00 7.21
C PRO A 143 10.76 3.54 6.41
N ASN A 144 10.83 4.85 6.23
CA ASN A 144 11.92 5.53 5.51
C ASN A 144 13.26 5.55 6.28
N VAL A 145 13.26 5.13 7.53
CA VAL A 145 14.48 4.90 8.32
C VAL A 145 15.06 3.51 8.03
N PRO A 146 16.34 3.23 8.32
CA PRO A 146 16.97 1.96 8.02
C PRO A 146 16.46 0.83 8.94
N ASP A 147 15.15 0.76 9.10
CA ASP A 147 14.46 -0.32 9.78
C ASP A 147 13.98 -1.38 8.79
N LEU A 148 13.89 -2.60 9.30
CA LEU A 148 13.46 -3.73 8.50
C LEU A 148 11.98 -3.63 8.20
N GLY A 149 11.60 -3.92 6.96
CA GLY A 149 10.20 -4.09 6.60
C GLY A 149 9.60 -5.28 7.37
N GLU A 150 8.36 -5.13 7.81
CA GLU A 150 7.62 -6.20 8.48
C GLU A 150 6.36 -6.56 7.69
N PRO A 151 6.08 -7.87 7.50
CA PRO A 151 4.80 -8.28 6.94
C PRO A 151 3.69 -8.06 7.96
N ILE A 152 2.71 -7.23 7.58
CA ILE A 152 1.61 -6.82 8.46
C ILE A 152 0.26 -7.46 8.11
N ALA A 153 0.15 -8.04 6.91
CA ALA A 153 -1.02 -8.79 6.49
C ALA A 153 -0.66 -9.82 5.40
N PRO A 154 -1.34 -10.97 5.35
CA PRO A 154 -1.05 -12.02 4.37
C PRO A 154 -1.51 -11.67 2.95
N SER A 155 -2.34 -10.65 2.77
CA SER A 155 -2.81 -10.17 1.47
C SER A 155 -3.38 -8.76 1.56
N LEU A 156 -3.58 -8.10 0.42
CA LEU A 156 -4.20 -6.78 0.35
C LEU A 156 -5.64 -6.80 0.89
N ALA A 157 -6.42 -7.82 0.56
CA ALA A 157 -7.78 -7.94 1.08
C ALA A 157 -7.81 -8.08 2.61
N ALA A 158 -6.88 -8.84 3.18
CA ALA A 158 -6.75 -9.00 4.63
C ALA A 158 -6.33 -7.69 5.32
N PHE A 159 -5.41 -6.93 4.70
CA PHE A 159 -5.00 -5.61 5.17
C PHE A 159 -6.18 -4.64 5.21
N LEU A 160 -6.92 -4.51 4.11
CA LEU A 160 -8.07 -3.61 4.01
C LEU A 160 -9.18 -3.99 4.99
N ALA A 161 -9.46 -5.28 5.15
CA ALA A 161 -10.44 -5.78 6.12
C ALA A 161 -10.02 -5.42 7.55
N ARG A 162 -8.76 -5.70 7.91
CA ARG A 162 -8.22 -5.39 9.25
C ARG A 162 -8.27 -3.89 9.55
N ALA A 163 -7.90 -3.04 8.59
CA ALA A 163 -7.99 -1.60 8.75
C ALA A 163 -9.44 -1.15 9.04
N ALA A 164 -10.41 -1.64 8.28
CA ALA A 164 -11.82 -1.35 8.50
C ALA A 164 -12.32 -1.88 9.86
N ASP A 165 -11.95 -3.10 10.23
CA ASP A 165 -12.33 -3.72 11.51
C ASP A 165 -11.80 -2.93 12.71
N LEU A 166 -10.55 -2.43 12.65
CA LEU A 166 -9.96 -1.59 13.70
C LEU A 166 -10.75 -0.30 13.91
N VAL A 167 -11.13 0.38 12.83
CA VAL A 167 -11.93 1.60 12.93
C VAL A 167 -13.31 1.31 13.51
N GLU A 168 -14.00 0.27 13.01
CA GLU A 168 -15.34 -0.10 13.50
C GLU A 168 -15.33 -0.57 14.95
N ALA A 169 -14.23 -1.16 15.42
CA ALA A 169 -14.03 -1.54 16.81
C ALA A 169 -13.61 -0.36 17.72
N GLY A 170 -13.49 0.87 17.19
CA GLY A 170 -13.04 2.04 17.93
C GLY A 170 -11.54 2.01 18.30
N ARG A 171 -10.75 1.15 17.65
CA ARG A 171 -9.30 1.04 17.85
C ARG A 171 -8.54 1.96 16.91
N VAL A 172 -8.92 3.21 16.92
CA VAL A 172 -8.42 4.26 16.04
C VAL A 172 -8.40 5.59 16.79
N LYS A 173 -7.45 6.45 16.43
CA LYS A 173 -7.46 7.87 16.79
C LYS A 173 -7.57 8.69 15.50
N VAL A 174 -8.24 9.82 15.56
CA VAL A 174 -8.24 10.82 14.48
C VAL A 174 -7.22 11.88 14.86
N GLU A 175 -6.16 12.00 14.07
CA GLU A 175 -5.08 12.97 14.26
C GLU A 175 -4.77 13.63 12.90
N GLU A 176 -4.67 14.96 12.84
CA GLU A 176 -4.28 15.71 11.63
C GLU A 176 -4.94 15.24 10.32
N SER A 177 -6.24 14.96 10.37
CA SER A 177 -7.03 14.45 9.23
C SER A 177 -6.66 13.04 8.75
N THR A 178 -6.07 12.22 9.61
CA THR A 178 -5.80 10.81 9.35
C THR A 178 -6.43 9.90 10.41
N LEU A 179 -6.70 8.66 10.04
CA LEU A 179 -7.06 7.57 10.94
C LEU A 179 -5.78 6.85 11.37
N VAL A 180 -5.33 7.09 12.59
CA VAL A 180 -4.20 6.37 13.18
C VAL A 180 -4.72 5.06 13.77
N LEU A 181 -4.44 3.96 13.10
CA LEU A 181 -4.88 2.62 13.50
C LEU A 181 -4.01 2.10 14.65
N LEU A 182 -4.67 1.74 15.75
CA LEU A 182 -4.01 1.11 16.88
C LEU A 182 -3.88 -0.41 16.61
N ASP A 183 -2.67 -0.95 16.73
CA ASP A 183 -2.37 -2.39 16.53
C ASP A 183 -2.56 -2.90 15.07
N LEU A 184 -2.21 -2.10 14.09
CA LEU A 184 -2.15 -2.57 12.70
C LEU A 184 -0.98 -3.55 12.46
N HIS A 185 0.02 -3.55 13.35
CA HIS A 185 1.22 -4.41 13.33
C HIS A 185 0.97 -5.80 13.84
#